data_9f1c6d1f6c9dc2274efa1e32e8fdc0dc
#
_entry.id   9f1c6d1f6c9dc2274efa1e32e8fdc0dc
#
_cell.length_a   1.000
_cell.length_b   1.000
_cell.length_c   1.000
_cell.angle_alpha   90.00
_cell.angle_beta   90.00
_cell.angle_gamma   90.00
#
_symmetry.space_group_name_H-M   'P 1'
#
loop_
_entity.id
_entity.type
_entity.pdbx_description
1 polymer ?
#
loop_
_entity_poly.entity_id
_entity_poly.type
_entity_poly.pdbx_seq_one_letter_code
_entity_poly.pdbx_strand_id
1 'polypeptide(L)'
;MHPLAETLLDEPVIAAVKTDEALTAALASPCSTIFLLASTLLTVDGLVHRIHDAGKLAVVHIDLVDGLSSREIAVDSLNALCHPDGIISTRPTLIRRARHRGLLTVQRAFILDSLLSLIHI
;
A
#
# COMPACT_ATOMS: atom_id res chain seq x y z
N MET A 1 11.76 13.43 6.60
CA MET A 1 11.51 12.01 6.33
C MET A 1 10.02 11.76 6.28
N HIS A 2 9.56 10.89 5.40
CA HIS A 2 8.14 10.54 5.31
C HIS A 2 7.68 9.81 6.60
N PRO A 3 6.49 10.10 7.16
CA PRO A 3 6.03 9.47 8.39
C PRO A 3 6.05 7.94 8.39
N LEU A 4 5.72 7.32 7.23
CA LEU A 4 5.77 5.87 7.11
C LEU A 4 7.20 5.34 7.23
N ALA A 5 8.18 6.03 6.65
CA ALA A 5 9.58 5.63 6.75
C ALA A 5 10.08 5.68 8.20
N GLU A 6 9.70 6.71 8.94
CA GLU A 6 10.02 6.81 10.37
C GLU A 6 9.37 5.66 11.16
N THR A 7 8.11 5.38 10.89
CA THR A 7 7.39 4.28 11.54
C THR A 7 8.04 2.93 11.25
N LEU A 8 8.47 2.69 10.02
CA LEU A 8 9.14 1.44 9.64
C LEU A 8 10.50 1.27 10.33
N LEU A 9 11.20 2.37 10.61
CA LEU A 9 12.47 2.32 11.33
C LEU A 9 12.28 2.06 12.81
N ASP A 10 11.26 2.65 13.42
CA ASP A 10 10.99 2.54 14.85
C ASP A 10 10.20 1.28 15.19
N GLU A 11 9.26 0.90 14.34
CA GLU A 11 8.38 -0.26 14.54
C GLU A 11 8.33 -1.08 13.25
N PRO A 12 9.27 -2.02 13.06
CA PRO A 12 9.42 -2.73 11.79
C PRO A 12 8.34 -3.78 11.51
N VAL A 13 7.34 -3.90 12.35
CA VAL A 13 6.28 -4.90 12.14
C VAL A 13 5.25 -4.39 11.16
N ILE A 14 5.17 -5.07 10.00
CA ILE A 14 4.25 -4.77 8.92
C ILE A 14 3.38 -6.00 8.69
N ALA A 15 2.07 -5.80 8.59
CA ALA A 15 1.17 -6.87 8.19
C ALA A 15 0.81 -6.71 6.72
N ALA A 16 1.00 -7.75 5.92
CA ALA A 16 0.58 -7.77 4.53
C ALA A 16 -0.68 -8.62 4.42
N VAL A 17 -1.76 -8.05 3.90
CA VAL A 17 -3.07 -8.69 3.92
C VAL A 17 -3.68 -8.76 2.52
N LYS A 18 -4.34 -9.89 2.22
CA LYS A 18 -5.05 -10.10 0.95
C LYS A 18 -6.54 -10.33 1.14
N THR A 19 -6.99 -10.64 2.34
CA THR A 19 -8.38 -11.00 2.63
C THR A 19 -8.94 -10.14 3.75
N ASP A 20 -10.25 -10.09 3.84
CA ASP A 20 -10.92 -9.37 4.91
C ASP A 20 -10.62 -9.97 6.28
N GLU A 21 -10.55 -11.30 6.36
CA GLU A 21 -10.20 -11.99 7.61
C GLU A 21 -8.77 -11.62 8.06
N ALA A 22 -7.81 -11.62 7.12
CA ALA A 22 -6.44 -11.23 7.42
C ALA A 22 -6.37 -9.75 7.86
N LEU A 23 -7.15 -8.88 7.22
CA LEU A 23 -7.21 -7.49 7.62
C LEU A 23 -7.77 -7.33 9.04
N THR A 24 -8.86 -8.02 9.36
CA THR A 24 -9.44 -7.97 10.71
C THR A 24 -8.42 -8.41 11.77
N ALA A 25 -7.69 -9.49 11.51
CA ALA A 25 -6.63 -9.95 12.41
C ALA A 25 -5.50 -8.92 12.54
N ALA A 26 -5.08 -8.32 11.44
CA ALA A 26 -4.02 -7.32 11.43
C ALA A 26 -4.43 -6.05 12.20
N LEU A 27 -5.69 -5.62 12.09
CA LEU A 27 -6.19 -4.46 12.80
C LEU A 27 -6.13 -4.64 14.32
N ALA A 28 -6.30 -5.88 14.79
CA ALA A 28 -6.23 -6.22 16.22
C ALA A 28 -4.80 -6.49 16.70
N SER A 29 -3.83 -6.58 15.78
CA SER A 29 -2.44 -6.89 16.11
C SER A 29 -1.66 -5.61 16.48
N PRO A 30 -0.44 -5.74 17.05
CA PRO A 30 0.39 -4.59 17.37
C PRO A 30 1.12 -3.97 16.17
N CYS A 31 0.88 -4.43 14.93
CA CYS A 31 1.54 -3.83 13.77
C CYS A 31 1.13 -2.36 13.61
N SER A 32 2.05 -1.54 13.11
CA SER A 32 1.80 -0.12 12.89
C SER A 32 1.43 0.20 11.43
N THR A 33 1.73 -0.70 10.52
CA THR A 33 1.55 -0.48 9.09
C THR A 33 0.94 -1.71 8.45
N ILE A 34 -0.04 -1.49 7.58
CA ILE A 34 -0.69 -2.57 6.84
C ILE A 34 -0.47 -2.36 5.34
N PHE A 35 0.10 -3.37 4.69
CA PHE A 35 0.20 -3.45 3.24
C PHE A 35 -1.04 -4.16 2.72
N LEU A 36 -1.86 -3.43 1.99
CA LEU A 36 -3.09 -3.94 1.40
C LEU A 36 -2.77 -4.50 0.02
N LEU A 37 -2.64 -5.83 -0.07
CA LEU A 37 -2.15 -6.52 -1.27
C LEU A 37 -3.23 -6.88 -2.28
N ALA A 38 -4.51 -6.73 -1.91
CA ALA A 38 -5.61 -6.97 -2.83
C ALA A 38 -6.80 -6.11 -2.42
N SER A 39 -7.43 -5.45 -3.40
CA SER A 39 -8.64 -4.65 -3.19
C SER A 39 -9.32 -4.40 -4.52
N THR A 40 -10.46 -3.73 -4.48
CA THR A 40 -11.14 -3.28 -5.69
C THR A 40 -11.39 -1.78 -5.59
N LEU A 41 -11.68 -1.15 -6.72
CA LEU A 41 -12.03 0.27 -6.76
C LEU A 41 -13.21 0.58 -5.84
N LEU A 42 -14.12 -0.37 -5.66
CA LEU A 42 -15.31 -0.19 -4.82
C LEU A 42 -15.02 -0.38 -3.33
N THR A 43 -13.96 -1.09 -2.96
CA THR A 43 -13.69 -1.45 -1.56
C THR A 43 -12.48 -0.75 -0.96
N VAL A 44 -11.55 -0.26 -1.79
CA VAL A 44 -10.27 0.27 -1.30
C VAL A 44 -10.43 1.43 -0.33
N ASP A 45 -11.36 2.33 -0.59
CA ASP A 45 -11.60 3.48 0.29
C ASP A 45 -12.02 3.04 1.69
N GLY A 46 -12.98 2.14 1.78
CA GLY A 46 -13.44 1.60 3.06
C GLY A 46 -12.34 0.85 3.80
N LEU A 47 -11.51 0.10 3.08
CA LEU A 47 -10.40 -0.65 3.69
C LEU A 47 -9.34 0.30 4.24
N VAL A 48 -8.95 1.32 3.50
CA VAL A 48 -7.98 2.32 3.97
C VAL A 48 -8.55 3.07 5.18
N HIS A 49 -9.84 3.40 5.15
CA HIS A 49 -10.51 4.07 6.27
C HIS A 49 -10.49 3.21 7.54
N ARG A 50 -10.75 1.90 7.43
CA ARG A 50 -10.65 0.97 8.57
C ARG A 50 -9.25 0.94 9.14
N ILE A 51 -8.23 0.97 8.30
CA ILE A 51 -6.83 0.97 8.74
C ILE A 51 -6.52 2.27 9.49
N HIS A 52 -6.90 3.41 8.95
CA HIS A 52 -6.69 4.70 9.59
C HIS A 52 -7.45 4.82 10.91
N ASP A 53 -8.67 4.32 10.98
CA ASP A 53 -9.47 4.33 12.21
C ASP A 53 -8.80 3.51 13.33
N ALA A 54 -8.04 2.49 12.97
CA ALA A 54 -7.27 1.70 13.93
C ALA A 54 -5.95 2.37 14.35
N GLY A 55 -5.68 3.57 13.87
CA GLY A 55 -4.44 4.30 14.15
C GLY A 55 -3.23 3.78 13.41
N LYS A 56 -3.43 3.06 12.32
CA LYS A 56 -2.35 2.44 11.54
C LYS A 56 -2.17 3.13 10.20
N LEU A 57 -1.00 2.92 9.59
CA LEU A 57 -0.69 3.43 8.26
C LEU A 57 -1.11 2.43 7.20
N ALA A 58 -1.63 2.94 6.08
CA ALA A 58 -2.13 2.12 4.98
C ALA A 58 -1.25 2.32 3.74
N VAL A 59 -0.71 1.22 3.22
CA VAL A 59 0.05 1.19 1.97
C VAL A 59 -0.69 0.28 1.01
N VAL A 60 -1.09 0.82 -0.14
CA VAL A 60 -1.94 0.13 -1.10
C VAL A 60 -1.10 -0.38 -2.27
N HIS A 61 -1.25 -1.66 -2.61
CA HIS A 61 -0.65 -2.23 -3.80
C HIS A 61 -1.49 -1.83 -5.01
N ILE A 62 -1.09 -0.75 -5.67
CA ILE A 62 -1.91 -0.11 -6.69
C ILE A 62 -2.16 -1.00 -7.91
N ASP A 63 -1.20 -1.84 -8.28
CA ASP A 63 -1.34 -2.76 -9.41
C ASP A 63 -2.44 -3.81 -9.17
N LEU A 64 -2.82 -4.02 -7.92
CA LEU A 64 -3.77 -5.04 -7.49
C LEU A 64 -5.10 -4.45 -7.01
N VAL A 65 -5.37 -3.20 -7.35
CA VAL A 65 -6.69 -2.59 -7.16
C VAL A 65 -7.52 -2.87 -8.42
N ASP A 66 -8.42 -3.82 -8.31
CA ASP A 66 -9.28 -4.20 -9.44
C ASP A 66 -10.17 -3.04 -9.87
N GLY A 67 -10.23 -2.76 -11.16
CA GLY A 67 -11.04 -1.67 -11.72
C GLY A 67 -10.31 -0.34 -11.82
N LEU A 68 -9.08 -0.24 -11.32
CA LEU A 68 -8.30 0.98 -11.41
C LEU A 68 -7.48 0.99 -12.70
N SER A 69 -7.26 2.18 -13.27
CA SER A 69 -6.42 2.35 -14.45
C SER A 69 -4.99 1.86 -14.18
N SER A 70 -4.31 1.40 -15.22
CA SER A 70 -2.89 1.03 -15.15
C SER A 70 -1.95 2.20 -15.44
N ARG A 71 -2.49 3.38 -15.73
CA ARG A 71 -1.73 4.60 -16.06
C ARG A 71 -1.45 5.43 -14.82
N GLU A 72 -0.61 6.45 -14.98
CA GLU A 72 -0.23 7.35 -13.89
C GLU A 72 -1.42 8.04 -13.21
N ILE A 73 -2.51 8.27 -13.95
CA ILE A 73 -3.73 8.85 -13.39
C ILE A 73 -4.29 7.98 -12.23
N ALA A 74 -3.97 6.69 -12.21
CA ALA A 74 -4.41 5.81 -11.14
C ALA A 74 -3.88 6.26 -9.77
N VAL A 75 -2.65 6.77 -9.73
CA VAL A 75 -2.06 7.30 -8.50
C VAL A 75 -2.85 8.50 -8.00
N ASP A 76 -3.15 9.44 -8.90
CA ASP A 76 -3.92 10.63 -8.55
C ASP A 76 -5.33 10.26 -8.10
N SER A 77 -5.97 9.33 -8.81
CA SER A 77 -7.32 8.86 -8.49
C SER A 77 -7.36 8.20 -7.13
N LEU A 78 -6.41 7.31 -6.85
CA LEU A 78 -6.35 6.61 -5.58
C LEU A 78 -6.08 7.58 -4.42
N ASN A 79 -5.16 8.50 -4.63
CA ASN A 79 -4.84 9.51 -3.62
C ASN A 79 -6.05 10.40 -3.31
N ALA A 80 -6.78 10.82 -4.33
CA ALA A 80 -7.99 11.63 -4.15
C ALA A 80 -9.11 10.84 -3.47
N LEU A 81 -9.22 9.54 -3.77
CA LEU A 81 -10.30 8.69 -3.26
C LEU A 81 -10.11 8.34 -1.78
N CYS A 82 -8.93 7.89 -1.38
CA CYS A 82 -8.75 7.32 -0.05
C CYS A 82 -7.53 7.82 0.73
N HIS A 83 -6.71 8.67 0.16
CA HIS A 83 -5.54 9.25 0.83
C HIS A 83 -4.66 8.20 1.52
N PRO A 84 -4.14 7.19 0.81
CA PRO A 84 -3.25 6.22 1.42
C PRO A 84 -1.95 6.88 1.86
N ASP A 85 -1.26 6.27 2.81
CA ASP A 85 0.06 6.78 3.26
C ASP A 85 1.15 6.45 2.26
N GLY A 86 0.98 5.36 1.53
CA GLY A 86 1.95 4.92 0.54
C GLY A 86 1.35 4.02 -0.52
N ILE A 87 2.17 3.76 -1.53
CA ILE A 87 1.83 2.95 -2.69
C ILE A 87 2.89 1.88 -2.88
N ILE A 88 2.46 0.64 -3.16
CA ILE A 88 3.32 -0.43 -3.66
C ILE A 88 3.02 -0.61 -5.13
N SER A 89 4.05 -0.72 -5.96
CA SER A 89 3.89 -1.03 -7.36
C SER A 89 5.11 -1.76 -7.91
N THR A 90 4.91 -2.54 -8.95
CA THR A 90 6.00 -3.10 -9.75
C THR A 90 6.39 -2.16 -10.90
N ARG A 91 5.64 -1.09 -11.12
CA ARG A 91 5.79 -0.19 -12.27
C ARG A 91 6.51 1.10 -11.88
N PRO A 92 7.72 1.35 -12.44
CA PRO A 92 8.49 2.55 -12.10
C PRO A 92 7.76 3.86 -12.37
N THR A 93 6.91 3.92 -13.39
CA THR A 93 6.15 5.13 -13.72
C THR A 93 5.17 5.51 -12.62
N LEU A 94 4.50 4.51 -12.01
CA LEU A 94 3.57 4.73 -10.91
C LEU A 94 4.31 5.13 -9.64
N ILE A 95 5.47 4.52 -9.40
CA ILE A 95 6.34 4.88 -8.27
C ILE A 95 6.77 6.35 -8.36
N ARG A 96 7.22 6.80 -9.54
CA ARG A 96 7.61 8.19 -9.73
C ARG A 96 6.45 9.15 -9.49
N ARG A 97 5.26 8.80 -10.02
CA ARG A 97 4.07 9.65 -9.83
C ARG A 97 3.70 9.74 -8.34
N ALA A 98 3.76 8.63 -7.62
CA ALA A 98 3.46 8.60 -6.19
C ALA A 98 4.43 9.49 -5.40
N ARG A 99 5.73 9.47 -5.75
CA ARG A 99 6.71 10.36 -5.12
C ARG A 99 6.38 11.83 -5.36
N HIS A 100 5.96 12.19 -6.58
CA HIS A 100 5.55 13.55 -6.90
C HIS A 100 4.34 13.99 -6.07
N ARG A 101 3.51 13.06 -5.64
CA ARG A 101 2.35 13.35 -4.80
C ARG A 101 2.67 13.29 -3.30
N GLY A 102 3.94 13.12 -2.93
CA GLY A 102 4.35 13.07 -1.53
C GLY A 102 4.01 11.78 -0.81
N LEU A 103 3.66 10.73 -1.55
CA LEU A 103 3.36 9.41 -0.99
C LEU A 103 4.65 8.64 -0.76
N LEU A 104 4.68 7.80 0.27
CA LEU A 104 5.74 6.83 0.39
C LEU A 104 5.60 5.80 -0.70
N THR A 105 6.73 5.33 -1.23
CA THR A 105 6.73 4.36 -2.30
C THR A 105 7.44 3.09 -1.89
N VAL A 106 6.85 1.94 -2.27
CA VAL A 106 7.44 0.63 -2.11
C VAL A 106 7.46 0.00 -3.51
N GLN A 107 8.65 -0.19 -4.04
CA GLN A 107 8.80 -0.82 -5.35
C GLN A 107 9.01 -2.31 -5.16
N ARG A 108 8.19 -3.12 -5.86
CA ARG A 108 8.26 -4.57 -5.82
C ARG A 108 8.76 -5.09 -7.16
N ALA A 109 9.73 -6.00 -7.12
CA ALA A 109 10.26 -6.65 -8.30
C ALA A 109 10.29 -8.16 -8.10
N PHE A 110 9.97 -8.92 -9.15
CA PHE A 110 10.09 -10.37 -9.14
C PHE A 110 11.37 -10.77 -9.85
N ILE A 111 12.10 -11.70 -9.22
CA ILE A 111 13.27 -12.31 -9.86
C ILE A 111 12.75 -13.42 -10.76
N LEU A 112 13.16 -13.39 -12.02
CA LEU A 112 12.82 -14.43 -13.01
C LEU A 112 13.30 -15.78 -12.49
N ASP A 113 12.55 -16.82 -12.81
CA ASP A 113 12.84 -18.20 -12.45
C ASP A 113 12.86 -18.49 -10.95
N SER A 114 12.34 -17.57 -10.13
CA SER A 114 12.21 -17.79 -8.71
C SER A 114 10.91 -17.16 -8.22
N LEU A 115 10.41 -17.65 -7.09
CA LEU A 115 9.22 -17.08 -6.44
C LEU A 115 9.58 -15.92 -5.50
N LEU A 116 10.84 -15.51 -5.51
CA LEU A 116 11.33 -14.44 -4.66
C LEU A 116 10.92 -13.09 -5.23
N SER A 117 10.40 -12.22 -4.40
CA SER A 117 10.18 -10.83 -4.76
C SER A 117 11.10 -9.93 -3.94
N LEU A 118 11.60 -8.88 -4.59
CA LEU A 118 12.41 -7.86 -3.92
C LEU A 118 11.54 -6.63 -3.68
N ILE A 119 11.74 -6.01 -2.52
CA ILE A 119 11.00 -4.81 -2.12
C ILE A 119 12.00 -3.71 -1.81
N HIS A 120 11.79 -2.55 -2.41
CA HIS A 120 12.57 -1.36 -2.15
C HIS A 120 11.66 -0.23 -1.66
N ILE A 121 11.98 0.27 -0.54
CA ILE A 121 11.21 1.34 0.11
C ILE A 121 11.89 2.70 -0.10
#